data_36021ade79985dc7e24f41c3ce59ab0d
#
_entry.id   36021ade79985dc7e24f41c3ce59ab0d
#
_cell.length_a   1.000
_cell.length_b   1.000
_cell.length_c   1.000
_cell.angle_alpha   90.00
_cell.angle_beta   90.00
_cell.angle_gamma   90.00
#
_symmetry.space_group_name_H-M   'P 1'
#
loop_
_entity.id
_entity.type
_entity.pdbx_description
1 polymer ?
#
loop_
_entity_poly.entity_id
_entity_poly.type
_entity_poly.pdbx_seq_one_letter_code
_entity_poly.pdbx_strand_id
1 'polypeptide(L)'
;MSMWLYDDVQQIQEFQILRREIMRLEKEYLDLRAQLRDTETNLRSDPNNEYLKAKVKYLNKRLNHIEKMSPRLAADYPLEISLFGPPHG
;
A
#
# COMPACT_ATOMS: atom_id res chain seq x y z
N MET A 1 -30.52 -4.09 28.55
CA MET A 1 -30.52 -2.92 27.68
C MET A 1 -29.27 -2.10 27.82
N SER A 2 -28.92 -1.74 29.04
CA SER A 2 -27.69 -0.95 29.21
C SER A 2 -26.43 -1.70 28.78
N MET A 3 -26.40 -2.98 28.92
CA MET A 3 -25.27 -3.80 28.45
C MET A 3 -25.15 -3.74 26.94
N TRP A 4 -26.27 -3.67 26.29
CA TRP A 4 -26.31 -3.61 24.84
C TRP A 4 -25.72 -2.32 24.33
N LEU A 5 -26.06 -1.20 24.96
CA LEU A 5 -25.48 0.09 24.60
C LEU A 5 -23.99 0.14 24.90
N TYR A 6 -23.58 -0.49 25.96
CA TYR A 6 -22.17 -0.55 26.33
C TYR A 6 -21.35 -1.27 25.27
N ASP A 7 -21.87 -2.38 24.77
CA ASP A 7 -21.20 -3.14 23.73
C ASP A 7 -21.06 -2.33 22.45
N ASP A 8 -22.09 -1.57 22.10
CA ASP A 8 -22.04 -0.71 20.91
C ASP A 8 -20.95 0.33 21.02
N VAL A 9 -20.81 0.97 22.17
CA VAL A 9 -19.78 1.98 22.39
C VAL A 9 -18.39 1.35 22.25
N GLN A 10 -18.21 0.18 22.82
CA GLN A 10 -16.95 -0.53 22.76
C GLN A 10 -16.60 -0.92 21.32
N GLN A 11 -17.57 -1.40 20.57
CA GLN A 11 -17.38 -1.74 19.16
C GLN A 11 -17.01 -0.53 18.33
N ILE A 12 -17.62 0.59 18.61
CA ILE A 12 -17.31 1.85 17.91
C ILE A 12 -15.86 2.25 18.17
N GLN A 13 -15.41 2.15 19.41
CA GLN A 13 -14.04 2.48 19.76
C GLN A 13 -13.05 1.56 19.07
N GLU A 14 -13.32 0.26 19.06
CA GLU A 14 -12.46 -0.71 18.37
C GLU A 14 -12.42 -0.43 16.88
N PHE A 15 -13.56 -0.11 16.31
CA PHE A 15 -13.66 0.22 14.90
C PHE A 15 -12.82 1.47 14.56
N GLN A 16 -12.86 2.47 15.42
CA GLN A 16 -12.09 3.69 15.20
C GLN A 16 -10.59 3.43 15.24
N ILE A 17 -10.13 2.61 16.16
CA ILE A 17 -8.72 2.23 16.25
C ILE A 17 -8.30 1.49 14.99
N LEU A 18 -9.09 0.51 14.60
CA LEU A 18 -8.83 -0.28 13.40
C LEU A 18 -8.80 0.59 12.16
N ARG A 19 -9.75 1.53 12.07
CA ARG A 19 -9.82 2.44 10.94
C ARG A 19 -8.56 3.30 10.84
N ARG A 20 -8.05 3.78 11.96
CA ARG A 20 -6.81 4.56 11.97
C ARG A 20 -5.64 3.76 11.45
N GLU A 21 -5.55 2.50 11.85
CA GLU A 21 -4.48 1.63 11.39
C GLU A 21 -4.59 1.36 9.89
N ILE A 22 -5.81 1.12 9.41
CA ILE A 22 -6.05 0.92 7.99
C ILE A 22 -5.67 2.17 7.21
N MET A 23 -6.06 3.33 7.68
CA MET A 23 -5.73 4.59 7.00
C MET A 23 -4.23 4.85 6.97
N ARG A 24 -3.54 4.48 8.03
CA ARG A 24 -2.08 4.62 8.08
C ARG A 24 -1.41 3.72 7.06
N LEU A 25 -1.85 2.48 6.98
CA LEU A 25 -1.32 1.54 5.99
C LEU A 25 -1.62 1.99 4.58
N GLU A 26 -2.84 2.49 4.35
CA GLU A 26 -3.22 3.00 3.05
C GLU A 26 -2.34 4.17 2.63
N LYS A 27 -2.09 5.10 3.55
CA LYS A 27 -1.24 6.23 3.27
C LYS A 27 0.18 5.79 2.95
N GLU A 28 0.71 4.87 3.72
CA GLU A 28 2.05 4.33 3.47
C GLU A 28 2.09 3.63 2.11
N TYR A 29 1.07 2.86 1.81
CA TYR A 29 0.99 2.13 0.56
C TYR A 29 1.01 3.07 -0.65
N LEU A 30 0.19 4.12 -0.61
CA LEU A 30 0.13 5.09 -1.69
C LEU A 30 1.45 5.84 -1.85
N ASP A 31 2.07 6.19 -0.72
CA ASP A 31 3.36 6.87 -0.73
C ASP A 31 4.44 6.00 -1.35
N LEU A 32 4.48 4.73 -0.98
CA LEU A 32 5.44 3.78 -1.54
C LEU A 32 5.23 3.58 -3.04
N ARG A 33 3.98 3.54 -3.48
CA ARG A 33 3.68 3.40 -4.91
C ARG A 33 4.15 4.63 -5.68
N ALA A 34 3.97 5.82 -5.12
CA ALA A 34 4.48 7.04 -5.76
C ALA A 34 6.00 7.02 -5.83
N GLN A 35 6.67 6.61 -4.76
CA GLN A 35 8.12 6.50 -4.76
C GLN A 35 8.61 5.47 -5.76
N LEU A 36 7.91 4.36 -5.88
CA LEU A 36 8.27 3.32 -6.85
C LEU A 36 8.17 3.86 -8.27
N ARG A 37 7.11 4.59 -8.57
CA ARG A 37 6.92 5.19 -9.88
C ARG A 37 8.08 6.14 -10.21
N ASP A 38 8.41 7.02 -9.27
CA ASP A 38 9.49 7.97 -9.46
C ASP A 38 10.83 7.26 -9.64
N THR A 39 11.08 6.25 -8.83
CA THR A 39 12.33 5.49 -8.90
C THR A 39 12.45 4.75 -10.22
N GLU A 40 11.36 4.15 -10.68
CA GLU A 40 11.36 3.46 -11.97
C GLU A 40 11.59 4.43 -13.13
N THR A 41 11.01 5.61 -13.05
CA THR A 41 11.25 6.65 -14.04
C THR A 41 12.71 7.05 -14.08
N ASN A 42 13.30 7.26 -12.91
CA ASN A 42 14.72 7.58 -12.82
C ASN A 42 15.60 6.45 -13.33
N LEU A 43 15.21 5.21 -13.03
CA LEU A 43 15.95 4.04 -13.48
C LEU A 43 15.95 3.92 -15.00
N ARG A 44 14.86 4.29 -15.65
CA ARG A 44 14.81 4.28 -17.12
C ARG A 44 15.85 5.23 -17.72
N SER A 45 16.10 6.34 -17.05
CA SER A 45 17.11 7.29 -17.47
C SER A 45 18.53 6.84 -17.14
N ASP A 46 18.66 5.99 -16.13
CA ASP A 46 19.96 5.50 -15.67
C ASP A 46 19.88 4.02 -15.34
N PRO A 47 19.78 3.14 -16.34
CA PRO A 47 19.50 1.72 -16.12
C PRO A 47 20.57 0.96 -15.37
N ASN A 48 21.78 1.51 -15.33
CA ASN A 48 22.91 0.84 -14.66
C ASN A 48 23.11 1.29 -13.22
N ASN A 49 22.24 2.15 -12.73
CA ASN A 49 22.35 2.67 -11.37
C ASN A 49 21.94 1.61 -10.35
N GLU A 50 22.94 1.07 -9.65
CA GLU A 50 22.72 -0.01 -8.68
C GLU A 50 21.86 0.45 -7.51
N TYR A 51 22.00 1.71 -7.10
CA TYR A 51 21.18 2.25 -6.01
C TYR A 51 19.70 2.25 -6.41
N LEU A 52 19.39 2.70 -7.61
CA LEU A 52 18.00 2.75 -8.08
C LEU A 52 17.41 1.35 -8.22
N LYS A 53 18.22 0.40 -8.72
CA LYS A 53 17.78 -0.99 -8.82
C LYS A 53 17.44 -1.55 -7.45
N ALA A 54 18.31 -1.31 -6.48
CA ALA A 54 18.10 -1.79 -5.12
C ALA A 54 16.86 -1.15 -4.50
N LYS A 55 16.66 0.13 -4.75
CA LYS A 55 15.50 0.85 -4.23
C LYS A 55 14.20 0.31 -4.81
N VAL A 56 14.15 0.04 -6.11
CA VAL A 56 12.98 -0.57 -6.74
C VAL A 56 12.67 -1.92 -6.08
N LYS A 57 13.69 -2.73 -5.86
CA LYS A 57 13.51 -4.03 -5.24
C LYS A 57 12.98 -3.91 -3.82
N TYR A 58 13.53 -2.98 -3.06
CA TYR A 58 13.08 -2.72 -1.70
C TYR A 58 11.62 -2.26 -1.68
N LEU A 59 11.27 -1.30 -2.53
CA LEU A 59 9.91 -0.77 -2.58
C LEU A 59 8.90 -1.86 -2.96
N ASN A 60 9.23 -2.69 -3.94
CA ASN A 60 8.37 -3.79 -4.33
C ASN A 60 8.16 -4.79 -3.19
N LYS A 61 9.24 -5.08 -2.47
CA LYS A 61 9.17 -5.99 -1.34
C LYS A 61 8.27 -5.45 -0.25
N ARG A 62 8.41 -4.15 0.05
CA ARG A 62 7.59 -3.49 1.07
C ARG A 62 6.13 -3.44 0.65
N LEU A 63 5.86 -3.12 -0.61
CA LEU A 63 4.49 -3.11 -1.14
C LEU A 63 3.85 -4.48 -1.06
N ASN A 64 4.57 -5.52 -1.43
CA ASN A 64 4.07 -6.89 -1.32
C ASN A 64 3.72 -7.26 0.11
N HIS A 65 4.54 -6.82 1.04
CA HIS A 65 4.29 -7.08 2.46
C HIS A 65 2.99 -6.41 2.92
N ILE A 66 2.79 -5.15 2.52
CA ILE A 66 1.57 -4.42 2.89
C ILE A 66 0.35 -5.05 2.23
N GLU A 67 0.48 -5.47 0.98
CA GLU A 67 -0.61 -6.14 0.27
C GLU A 67 -1.02 -7.44 0.93
N LYS A 68 -0.06 -8.16 1.50
CA LYS A 68 -0.37 -9.38 2.24
C LYS A 68 -1.10 -9.08 3.54
N MET A 69 -0.74 -7.97 4.18
CA MET A 69 -1.43 -7.56 5.41
C MET A 69 -2.81 -7.01 5.11
N SER A 70 -2.99 -6.39 3.96
CA SER A 70 -4.26 -5.78 3.58
C SER A 70 -4.52 -6.00 2.10
N PRO A 71 -5.02 -7.18 1.71
CA PRO A 71 -5.29 -7.48 0.29
C PRO A 71 -6.25 -6.51 -0.37
N ARG A 72 -7.06 -5.83 0.44
CA ARG A 72 -8.00 -4.84 -0.04
C ARG A 72 -7.30 -3.70 -0.77
N LEU A 73 -6.12 -3.30 -0.32
CA LEU A 73 -5.39 -2.21 -0.96
C LEU A 73 -5.00 -2.56 -2.38
N ALA A 74 -4.56 -3.78 -2.62
CA ALA A 74 -4.21 -4.21 -3.97
C ALA A 74 -5.43 -4.22 -4.88
N ALA A 75 -6.60 -4.58 -4.34
CA ALA A 75 -7.83 -4.59 -5.11
C ALA A 75 -8.34 -3.18 -5.40
N ASP A 76 -8.12 -2.25 -4.47
CA ASP A 76 -8.60 -0.87 -4.62
C ASP A 76 -7.76 -0.07 -5.62
N TYR A 77 -6.52 -0.48 -5.90
CA TYR A 77 -5.63 0.28 -6.77
C TYR A 77 -5.03 -0.57 -7.90
N PRO A 78 -5.84 -1.29 -8.66
CA PRO A 78 -5.30 -2.17 -9.70
C PRO A 78 -4.81 -1.41 -10.94
N LEU A 79 -5.28 -0.20 -11.15
CA LEU A 79 -4.95 0.54 -12.36
C LEU A 79 -3.47 0.85 -12.50
N GLU A 80 -2.78 1.12 -11.38
CA GLU A 80 -1.36 1.38 -11.45
C GLU A 80 -0.57 0.17 -11.90
N ILE A 81 -1.02 -1.00 -11.51
CA ILE A 81 -0.41 -2.24 -11.96
C ILE A 81 -0.56 -2.38 -13.46
N SER A 82 -1.73 -2.00 -13.98
CA SER A 82 -1.97 -2.06 -15.42
C SER A 82 -1.08 -1.10 -16.19
N LEU A 83 -0.79 0.06 -15.61
CA LEU A 83 0.07 1.05 -16.27
C LEU A 83 1.51 0.59 -16.37
N PHE A 84 2.00 -0.12 -15.36
CA PHE A 84 3.37 -0.59 -15.33
C PHE A 84 3.52 -2.00 -15.86
N GLY A 85 2.48 -2.77 -15.77
CA GLY A 85 2.49 -4.11 -16.24
C GLY A 85 1.76 -4.17 -17.53
N PRO A 86 2.41 -3.97 -18.61
CA PRO A 86 1.75 -4.14 -19.86
C PRO A 86 1.42 -5.56 -19.96
N PRO A 87 0.45 -5.72 -19.98
CA PRO A 87 0.13 -6.99 -19.87
C PRO A 87 0.39 -7.88 -20.94
N HIS A 88 0.87 -7.75 -20.82
CA HIS A 88 1.05 -8.20 -21.31
C HIS A 88 1.36 -8.42 -21.89
N GLY A 89 1.49 -7.88 -21.28
CA GLY A 89 1.86 -8.20 -22.04
C GLY A 89 2.20 -8.28 -22.52
#